data_64f7c30b99931c7432a569011cd272a8
#
_entry.id   64f7c30b99931c7432a569011cd272a8
#
_cell.length_a   1.000
_cell.length_b   1.000
_cell.length_c   1.000
_cell.angle_alpha   90.00
_cell.angle_beta   90.00
_cell.angle_gamma   90.00
#
_symmetry.space_group_name_H-M   'P 1'
#
loop_
_entity.id
_entity.type
_entity.pdbx_description
1 polymer ?
#
loop_
_entity_poly.entity_id
_entity_poly.type
_entity_poly.pdbx_seq_one_letter_code
_entity_poly.pdbx_strand_id
1 'polypeptide(L)'
;DTILKRTGTGTITVGQSGDTISIPSGATLNSAGTNTLEGISNTPLIQAGFTTSSQTISSGSDTEIVYTVITKESPSGKFSTSTGRFTPGVIGFYYVSATARLNMGNAGGEFGNLQIRLNSQASTSGSTQGSTFRKYQTDGYQSSLSVDCIVELTSVTDYISAYIYQNQGGSQSLQPDHTNFTAYRLLT
;
A
#
# COMPACT_ATOMS: atom_id res chain seq x y z
N ASP A 1 10.50 32.22 -30.86
CA ASP A 1 11.19 32.94 -29.78
C ASP A 1 11.92 31.91 -28.91
N THR A 2 13.16 32.20 -28.57
CA THR A 2 14.02 31.30 -27.79
C THR A 2 14.44 32.02 -26.51
N ILE A 3 14.20 31.43 -25.37
CA ILE A 3 14.77 31.87 -24.09
C ILE A 3 16.16 31.26 -23.97
N LEU A 4 17.19 32.02 -24.23
CA LEU A 4 18.56 31.58 -24.12
C LEU A 4 19.19 32.03 -22.80
N LYS A 5 19.87 31.12 -22.14
CA LYS A 5 20.71 31.45 -21.01
C LYS A 5 21.90 32.30 -21.48
N ARG A 6 22.10 33.44 -20.88
CA ARG A 6 23.33 34.23 -21.04
C ARG A 6 24.52 33.42 -20.53
N THR A 7 25.66 33.48 -21.21
CA THR A 7 26.91 32.74 -20.88
C THR A 7 27.24 32.86 -19.40
N GLY A 8 27.46 31.69 -18.74
CA GLY A 8 27.84 31.58 -17.32
C GLY A 8 27.10 30.47 -16.57
N THR A 9 27.54 30.18 -15.37
CA THR A 9 26.84 29.30 -14.43
C THR A 9 25.76 30.11 -13.71
N GLY A 10 24.50 29.84 -13.91
CA GLY A 10 23.41 30.56 -13.26
C GLY A 10 22.07 29.90 -13.50
N THR A 11 21.10 30.20 -12.66
CA THR A 11 19.73 29.73 -12.75
C THR A 11 18.92 30.67 -13.64
N ILE A 12 18.09 30.10 -14.53
CA ILE A 12 17.01 30.84 -15.17
C ILE A 12 15.76 30.55 -14.34
N THR A 13 15.23 31.59 -13.69
CA THR A 13 13.97 31.45 -12.95
C THR A 13 12.83 31.83 -13.90
N VAL A 14 11.88 30.96 -14.07
CA VAL A 14 10.65 31.20 -14.87
C VAL A 14 9.48 31.11 -13.90
N GLY A 15 8.79 32.24 -13.71
CA GLY A 15 7.68 32.38 -12.77
C GLY A 15 8.11 32.71 -11.33
N GLN A 16 7.13 33.05 -10.51
CA GLN A 16 7.25 33.36 -9.08
C GLN A 16 6.34 32.41 -8.28
N SER A 17 6.38 32.51 -6.97
CA SER A 17 5.49 31.73 -6.12
C SER A 17 4.02 32.03 -6.43
N GLY A 18 3.26 30.99 -6.80
CA GLY A 18 1.86 31.10 -7.23
C GLY A 18 1.65 31.15 -8.74
N ASP A 19 2.71 31.31 -9.53
CA ASP A 19 2.59 31.31 -10.99
C ASP A 19 2.39 29.87 -11.54
N THR A 20 1.65 29.77 -12.62
CA THR A 20 1.48 28.53 -13.37
C THR A 20 2.23 28.60 -14.70
N ILE A 21 3.12 27.65 -14.92
CA ILE A 21 3.75 27.46 -16.24
C ILE A 21 2.95 26.38 -16.97
N SER A 22 2.19 26.78 -17.98
CA SER A 22 1.40 25.84 -18.78
C SER A 22 2.18 25.38 -20.00
N ILE A 23 2.33 24.06 -20.13
CA ILE A 23 2.86 23.42 -21.35
C ILE A 23 1.66 22.87 -22.11
N PRO A 24 1.31 23.42 -23.28
CA PRO A 24 0.12 23.01 -24.01
C PRO A 24 0.22 21.56 -24.51
N SER A 25 -0.94 20.98 -24.79
CA SER A 25 -1.03 19.63 -25.37
C SER A 25 -0.21 19.53 -26.66
N GLY A 26 0.58 18.45 -26.77
CA GLY A 26 1.49 18.23 -27.90
C GLY A 26 2.86 18.90 -27.78
N ALA A 27 3.06 19.77 -26.78
CA ALA A 27 4.38 20.30 -26.46
C ALA A 27 5.15 19.36 -25.54
N THR A 28 6.47 19.32 -25.68
CA THR A 28 7.36 18.48 -24.88
C THR A 28 8.31 19.33 -24.04
N LEU A 29 8.39 19.07 -22.75
CA LEU A 29 9.48 19.55 -21.91
C LEU A 29 10.65 18.57 -22.02
N ASN A 30 11.66 18.92 -22.84
CA ASN A 30 12.86 18.09 -23.00
C ASN A 30 13.98 18.62 -22.09
N SER A 31 14.50 17.79 -21.20
CA SER A 31 15.63 18.11 -20.37
C SER A 31 16.73 17.06 -20.58
N ALA A 32 17.89 17.50 -21.06
CA ALA A 32 19.07 16.67 -21.27
C ALA A 32 19.94 16.50 -19.99
N GLY A 33 19.58 17.19 -18.90
CA GLY A 33 20.28 17.14 -17.62
C GLY A 33 19.52 16.39 -16.52
N THR A 34 20.00 16.50 -15.30
CA THR A 34 19.26 16.00 -14.13
C THR A 34 18.01 16.80 -13.91
N ASN A 35 16.85 16.16 -13.95
CA ASN A 35 15.58 16.77 -13.63
C ASN A 35 15.31 16.60 -12.12
N THR A 36 15.28 17.72 -11.40
CA THR A 36 14.74 17.74 -10.04
C THR A 36 13.35 18.37 -10.09
N LEU A 37 12.33 17.55 -10.26
CA LEU A 37 10.94 17.98 -10.18
C LEU A 37 10.52 17.87 -8.70
N GLU A 38 10.85 18.89 -7.92
CA GLU A 38 10.39 18.98 -6.53
C GLU A 38 8.86 19.07 -6.52
N GLY A 39 8.25 18.25 -5.65
CA GLY A 39 6.78 18.17 -5.56
C GLY A 39 6.14 17.05 -6.36
N ILE A 40 6.85 16.39 -7.28
CA ILE A 40 6.40 15.13 -7.88
C ILE A 40 6.94 13.97 -7.05
N SER A 41 6.10 13.39 -6.25
CA SER A 41 6.46 12.28 -5.37
C SER A 41 5.40 11.19 -5.39
N ASN A 42 5.80 9.95 -5.14
CA ASN A 42 4.87 8.82 -5.00
C ASN A 42 4.10 8.89 -3.65
N THR A 43 3.71 10.10 -3.26
CA THR A 43 2.89 10.33 -2.07
C THR A 43 1.41 10.50 -2.46
N PRO A 44 0.49 10.12 -1.59
CA PRO A 44 0.69 9.51 -0.27
C PRO A 44 1.31 8.12 -0.30
N LEU A 45 2.15 7.84 0.71
CA LEU A 45 2.76 6.52 0.91
C LEU A 45 2.66 6.08 2.37
N ILE A 46 2.67 4.77 2.56
CA ILE A 46 2.66 4.11 3.86
C ILE A 46 3.53 2.85 3.86
N GLN A 47 4.20 2.60 4.95
CA GLN A 47 4.75 1.31 5.34
C GLN A 47 4.40 1.09 6.81
N ALA A 48 3.66 0.02 7.09
CA ALA A 48 3.17 -0.33 8.41
C ALA A 48 3.44 -1.81 8.72
N GLY A 49 3.50 -2.13 10.01
CA GLY A 49 3.76 -3.49 10.50
C GLY A 49 3.43 -3.64 11.98
N PHE A 50 4.09 -4.60 12.60
CA PHE A 50 4.06 -4.83 14.04
C PHE A 50 5.46 -4.72 14.62
N THR A 51 5.58 -4.43 15.93
CA THR A 51 6.85 -4.56 16.66
C THR A 51 6.96 -5.92 17.33
N THR A 52 6.27 -6.08 18.45
CA THR A 52 6.29 -7.31 19.26
C THR A 52 4.89 -7.88 19.50
N SER A 53 3.87 -7.06 19.31
CA SER A 53 2.48 -7.47 19.47
C SER A 53 2.00 -8.22 18.24
N SER A 54 1.34 -9.33 18.43
CA SER A 54 0.68 -10.08 17.36
C SER A 54 -0.84 -9.90 17.46
N GLN A 55 -1.49 -9.95 16.31
CA GLN A 55 -2.95 -10.02 16.24
C GLN A 55 -3.39 -11.47 16.15
N THR A 56 -4.41 -11.83 16.92
CA THR A 56 -5.05 -13.15 16.85
C THR A 56 -6.08 -13.17 15.74
N ILE A 57 -6.03 -14.20 14.90
CA ILE A 57 -6.93 -14.44 13.78
C ILE A 57 -7.79 -15.65 14.11
N SER A 58 -9.09 -15.46 14.19
CA SER A 58 -10.05 -16.54 14.42
C SER A 58 -10.20 -17.43 13.18
N SER A 59 -10.47 -18.72 13.41
CA SER A 59 -10.76 -19.65 12.32
C SER A 59 -12.11 -19.36 11.67
N GLY A 60 -12.18 -19.48 10.34
CA GLY A 60 -13.43 -19.41 9.59
C GLY A 60 -13.97 -18.00 9.34
N SER A 61 -13.20 -16.95 9.66
CA SER A 61 -13.63 -15.57 9.49
C SER A 61 -12.57 -14.71 8.83
N ASP A 62 -13.00 -13.84 7.93
CA ASP A 62 -12.15 -12.77 7.40
C ASP A 62 -11.86 -11.74 8.50
N THR A 63 -10.61 -11.48 8.76
CA THR A 63 -10.17 -10.54 9.80
C THR A 63 -9.32 -9.44 9.18
N GLU A 64 -9.69 -8.18 9.42
CA GLU A 64 -8.87 -7.02 9.02
C GLU A 64 -7.57 -7.01 9.83
N ILE A 65 -6.44 -6.84 9.15
CA ILE A 65 -5.13 -6.77 9.82
C ILE A 65 -4.93 -5.34 10.34
N VAL A 66 -4.81 -5.21 11.66
CA VAL A 66 -4.61 -3.92 12.34
C VAL A 66 -3.13 -3.77 12.69
N TYR A 67 -2.36 -3.19 11.76
CA TYR A 67 -0.95 -2.90 11.96
C TYR A 67 -0.75 -1.83 13.03
N THR A 68 0.11 -2.08 14.01
CA THR A 68 0.28 -1.24 15.19
C THR A 68 1.41 -0.23 15.09
N VAL A 69 2.27 -0.35 14.07
CA VAL A 69 3.44 0.49 13.89
C VAL A 69 3.49 1.04 12.47
N ILE A 70 3.70 2.34 12.36
CA ILE A 70 4.02 3.02 11.11
C ILE A 70 5.54 3.13 11.01
N THR A 71 6.14 2.52 9.99
CA THR A 71 7.58 2.61 9.73
C THR A 71 7.91 3.81 8.85
N LYS A 72 7.04 4.07 7.86
CA LYS A 72 7.12 5.26 7.00
C LYS A 72 5.72 5.73 6.62
N GLU A 73 5.53 7.02 6.61
CA GLU A 73 4.29 7.66 6.14
C GLU A 73 4.61 9.05 5.59
N SER A 74 4.01 9.38 4.46
CA SER A 74 4.11 10.73 3.89
C SER A 74 2.89 11.03 3.01
N PRO A 75 2.16 12.12 3.27
CA PRO A 75 2.16 12.91 4.50
C PRO A 75 1.61 12.10 5.68
N SER A 76 1.88 12.52 6.90
CA SER A 76 1.40 11.86 8.11
C SER A 76 -0.12 11.91 8.26
N GLY A 77 -0.70 10.96 9.03
CA GLY A 77 -2.12 10.90 9.33
C GLY A 77 -2.98 10.29 8.22
N LYS A 78 -2.38 9.55 7.29
CA LYS A 78 -3.08 8.82 6.24
C LYS A 78 -3.36 7.35 6.58
N PHE A 79 -2.67 6.84 7.60
CA PHE A 79 -2.85 5.49 8.10
C PHE A 79 -3.38 5.47 9.53
N SER A 80 -4.36 4.62 9.79
CA SER A 80 -4.93 4.41 11.13
C SER A 80 -4.40 3.11 11.74
N THR A 81 -3.59 3.22 12.79
CA THR A 81 -3.12 2.07 13.57
C THR A 81 -4.21 1.43 14.44
N SER A 82 -5.36 2.04 14.58
CA SER A 82 -6.52 1.47 15.30
C SER A 82 -7.41 0.61 14.39
N THR A 83 -7.35 0.81 13.06
CA THR A 83 -8.18 0.07 12.11
C THR A 83 -7.38 -0.68 11.05
N GLY A 84 -6.10 -0.39 10.86
CA GLY A 84 -5.27 -0.98 9.80
C GLY A 84 -5.55 -0.41 8.41
N ARG A 85 -6.16 0.77 8.32
CA ARG A 85 -6.65 1.38 7.08
C ARG A 85 -5.76 2.51 6.59
N PHE A 86 -5.44 2.49 5.32
CA PHE A 86 -4.76 3.56 4.61
C PHE A 86 -5.78 4.36 3.80
N THR A 87 -6.00 5.62 4.21
CA THR A 87 -6.91 6.59 3.56
C THR A 87 -6.08 7.73 2.99
N PRO A 88 -5.56 7.60 1.77
CA PRO A 88 -4.60 8.56 1.23
C PRO A 88 -5.19 9.97 1.01
N GLY A 89 -6.49 10.06 0.75
CA GLY A 89 -7.15 11.34 0.50
C GLY A 89 -6.86 11.92 -0.89
N VAL A 90 -6.26 11.16 -1.78
CA VAL A 90 -5.93 11.55 -3.15
C VAL A 90 -6.37 10.42 -4.08
N ILE A 91 -7.14 10.76 -5.10
CA ILE A 91 -7.59 9.80 -6.12
C ILE A 91 -6.43 9.38 -7.03
N GLY A 92 -6.55 8.22 -7.67
CA GLY A 92 -5.58 7.69 -8.61
C GLY A 92 -5.20 6.26 -8.34
N PHE A 93 -4.13 5.79 -8.97
CA PHE A 93 -3.66 4.42 -8.86
C PHE A 93 -2.62 4.27 -7.75
N TYR A 94 -2.71 3.17 -7.02
CA TYR A 94 -1.82 2.84 -5.92
C TYR A 94 -1.25 1.44 -6.09
N TYR A 95 0.06 1.30 -6.00
CA TYR A 95 0.66 0.00 -5.76
C TYR A 95 0.50 -0.35 -4.28
N VAL A 96 0.03 -1.56 -4.02
CA VAL A 96 -0.24 -2.06 -2.67
C VAL A 96 0.34 -3.45 -2.53
N SER A 97 1.07 -3.69 -1.45
CA SER A 97 1.62 -4.99 -1.10
C SER A 97 1.35 -5.29 0.38
N ALA A 98 0.96 -6.51 0.65
CA ALA A 98 0.80 -7.02 2.01
C ALA A 98 1.46 -8.38 2.16
N THR A 99 2.09 -8.60 3.29
CA THR A 99 2.58 -9.91 3.72
C THR A 99 2.01 -10.25 5.07
N ALA A 100 1.73 -11.53 5.29
CA ALA A 100 1.27 -12.03 6.58
C ALA A 100 1.84 -13.43 6.81
N ARG A 101 2.33 -13.67 8.02
CA ARG A 101 2.78 -14.98 8.45
C ARG A 101 1.94 -15.46 9.62
N LEU A 102 1.30 -16.61 9.45
CA LEU A 102 0.54 -17.28 10.49
C LEU A 102 1.38 -18.41 11.11
N ASN A 103 1.25 -18.58 12.40
CA ASN A 103 1.79 -19.73 13.10
C ASN A 103 0.76 -20.86 12.99
N MET A 104 0.88 -21.65 11.94
CA MET A 104 -0.10 -22.69 11.61
C MET A 104 0.27 -24.01 12.27
N GLY A 105 -0.71 -24.70 12.86
CA GLY A 105 -0.56 -26.04 13.43
C GLY A 105 -0.44 -27.16 12.37
N ASN A 106 -0.49 -28.41 12.81
CA ASN A 106 -0.16 -29.58 12.00
C ASN A 106 -1.36 -30.23 11.29
N ALA A 107 -2.48 -29.55 11.08
CA ALA A 107 -3.65 -30.16 10.48
C ALA A 107 -3.63 -30.07 8.95
N GLY A 108 -3.66 -31.20 8.29
CA GLY A 108 -3.63 -31.26 6.81
C GLY A 108 -4.97 -30.88 6.18
N GLY A 109 -4.89 -30.13 5.09
CA GLY A 109 -6.09 -29.72 4.33
C GLY A 109 -6.58 -28.31 4.60
N GLU A 110 -5.98 -27.63 5.56
CA GLU A 110 -6.27 -26.25 5.93
C GLU A 110 -5.63 -25.23 5.00
N PHE A 111 -6.19 -24.04 4.98
CA PHE A 111 -5.67 -22.98 4.13
C PHE A 111 -5.74 -21.61 4.78
N GLY A 112 -4.92 -20.70 4.27
CA GLY A 112 -4.99 -19.27 4.53
C GLY A 112 -5.18 -18.49 3.25
N ASN A 113 -5.78 -17.32 3.38
CA ASN A 113 -5.99 -16.37 2.29
C ASN A 113 -5.65 -14.97 2.80
N LEU A 114 -4.77 -14.29 2.10
CA LEU A 114 -4.46 -12.88 2.32
C LEU A 114 -5.04 -12.06 1.18
N GLN A 115 -5.72 -10.98 1.50
CA GLN A 115 -6.44 -10.16 0.54
C GLN A 115 -6.13 -8.68 0.77
N ILE A 116 -6.06 -7.92 -0.33
CA ILE A 116 -6.11 -6.46 -0.33
C ILE A 116 -7.52 -6.05 -0.73
N ARG A 117 -8.16 -5.20 0.06
CA ARG A 117 -9.53 -4.75 -0.15
C ARG A 117 -9.64 -3.23 -0.22
N LEU A 118 -10.55 -2.78 -1.07
CA LEU A 118 -10.97 -1.38 -1.19
C LEU A 118 -12.31 -1.20 -0.46
N ASN A 119 -12.37 -0.25 0.48
CA ASN A 119 -13.59 0.12 1.23
C ASN A 119 -14.34 -1.04 1.87
N SER A 120 -13.64 -2.10 2.26
CA SER A 120 -14.27 -3.37 2.48
C SER A 120 -14.71 -3.64 3.90
N GLN A 121 -15.90 -4.22 4.00
CA GLN A 121 -16.37 -4.90 5.20
C GLN A 121 -16.66 -6.39 4.98
N ALA A 122 -16.93 -6.86 3.79
CA ALA A 122 -17.27 -8.25 3.52
C ALA A 122 -16.55 -8.78 2.28
N SER A 123 -16.38 -10.10 2.23
CA SER A 123 -15.89 -10.84 1.07
C SER A 123 -16.90 -10.83 -0.10
N THR A 124 -17.37 -9.65 -0.51
CA THR A 124 -18.21 -9.51 -1.69
C THR A 124 -17.36 -9.19 -2.92
N SER A 125 -17.73 -9.76 -4.04
CA SER A 125 -17.10 -9.49 -5.33
C SER A 125 -17.09 -7.98 -5.62
N GLY A 126 -15.91 -7.37 -5.70
CA GLY A 126 -15.74 -5.94 -5.98
C GLY A 126 -14.89 -5.19 -4.95
N SER A 127 -14.84 -5.63 -3.70
CA SER A 127 -13.97 -5.03 -2.68
C SER A 127 -12.56 -5.64 -2.67
N THR A 128 -12.41 -6.89 -3.08
CA THR A 128 -11.11 -7.57 -3.16
C THR A 128 -10.39 -7.16 -4.44
N GLN A 129 -9.24 -6.50 -4.28
CA GLN A 129 -8.40 -6.01 -5.37
C GLN A 129 -7.27 -7.00 -5.70
N GLY A 130 -6.75 -7.69 -4.69
CA GLY A 130 -5.76 -8.74 -4.82
C GLY A 130 -5.97 -9.80 -3.76
N SER A 131 -5.64 -11.04 -4.09
CA SER A 131 -5.81 -12.17 -3.18
C SER A 131 -4.74 -13.23 -3.45
N THR A 132 -4.18 -13.78 -2.38
CA THR A 132 -3.35 -14.98 -2.44
C THR A 132 -3.93 -16.06 -1.55
N PHE A 133 -3.91 -17.27 -2.05
CA PHE A 133 -4.41 -18.45 -1.38
C PHE A 133 -3.28 -19.47 -1.23
N ARG A 134 -3.14 -20.03 -0.05
CA ARG A 134 -2.19 -21.12 0.20
C ARG A 134 -2.87 -22.24 0.98
N LYS A 135 -2.83 -23.43 0.44
CA LYS A 135 -3.15 -24.65 1.17
C LYS A 135 -1.92 -25.10 1.94
N TYR A 136 -2.11 -25.43 3.22
CA TYR A 136 -1.02 -25.88 4.08
C TYR A 136 -0.86 -27.40 3.98
N GLN A 137 0.39 -27.84 4.04
CA GLN A 137 0.73 -29.26 4.16
C GLN A 137 1.02 -29.60 5.63
N THR A 138 1.01 -30.88 5.93
CA THR A 138 1.02 -31.47 7.28
C THR A 138 2.26 -31.23 8.14
N ASP A 139 3.20 -30.38 7.73
CA ASP A 139 4.55 -30.38 8.33
C ASP A 139 4.78 -29.35 9.44
N GLY A 140 3.72 -28.75 9.99
CA GLY A 140 3.82 -27.90 11.19
C GLY A 140 4.62 -26.61 11.06
N TYR A 141 4.86 -26.13 9.85
CA TYR A 141 5.67 -24.95 9.60
C TYR A 141 4.82 -23.68 9.46
N GLN A 142 5.42 -22.59 9.89
CA GLN A 142 4.89 -21.23 9.69
C GLN A 142 4.73 -20.95 8.20
N SER A 143 3.59 -20.44 7.78
CA SER A 143 3.35 -20.12 6.38
C SER A 143 3.24 -18.64 6.16
N SER A 144 4.00 -18.14 5.19
CA SER A 144 3.94 -16.76 4.74
C SER A 144 3.03 -16.64 3.51
N LEU A 145 2.16 -15.66 3.56
CA LEU A 145 1.29 -15.23 2.47
C LEU A 145 1.79 -13.87 1.99
N SER A 146 1.79 -13.65 0.69
CA SER A 146 2.12 -12.37 0.10
C SER A 146 1.15 -12.07 -1.03
N VAL A 147 0.70 -10.86 -1.12
CA VAL A 147 -0.18 -10.36 -2.18
C VAL A 147 0.22 -8.95 -2.54
N ASP A 148 0.21 -8.65 -3.83
CA ASP A 148 0.37 -7.31 -4.36
C ASP A 148 -0.60 -7.07 -5.52
N CYS A 149 -0.99 -5.82 -5.67
CA CYS A 149 -1.89 -5.39 -6.74
C CYS A 149 -1.82 -3.88 -6.97
N ILE A 150 -2.43 -3.44 -8.06
CA ILE A 150 -2.74 -2.03 -8.30
C ILE A 150 -4.19 -1.81 -7.94
N VAL A 151 -4.44 -0.78 -7.13
CA VAL A 151 -5.78 -0.36 -6.68
C VAL A 151 -6.07 1.02 -7.22
N GLU A 152 -7.22 1.20 -7.86
CA GLU A 152 -7.72 2.51 -8.25
C GLU A 152 -8.61 3.09 -7.14
N LEU A 153 -8.28 4.30 -6.67
CA LEU A 153 -9.11 5.08 -5.76
C LEU A 153 -9.85 6.14 -6.56
N THR A 154 -11.17 6.15 -6.47
CA THR A 154 -12.06 7.07 -7.19
C THR A 154 -12.66 8.15 -6.30
N SER A 155 -12.51 8.00 -4.98
CA SER A 155 -12.94 8.96 -3.98
C SER A 155 -11.82 9.29 -2.98
N VAL A 156 -11.79 10.52 -2.51
CA VAL A 156 -10.86 10.96 -1.45
C VAL A 156 -11.13 10.30 -0.08
N THR A 157 -12.28 9.65 0.06
CA THR A 157 -12.67 8.89 1.25
C THR A 157 -12.37 7.41 1.14
N ASP A 158 -11.95 6.94 -0.04
CA ASP A 158 -11.58 5.55 -0.24
C ASP A 158 -10.39 5.16 0.64
N TYR A 159 -10.45 3.94 1.17
CA TYR A 159 -9.37 3.37 1.96
C TYR A 159 -9.01 1.96 1.49
N ILE A 160 -7.77 1.59 1.71
CA ILE A 160 -7.20 0.28 1.41
C ILE A 160 -6.83 -0.40 2.73
N SER A 161 -7.13 -1.67 2.84
CA SER A 161 -6.74 -2.50 3.99
C SER A 161 -6.43 -3.93 3.58
N ALA A 162 -5.71 -4.66 4.45
CA ALA A 162 -5.43 -6.07 4.26
C ALA A 162 -6.33 -6.93 5.16
N TYR A 163 -6.82 -8.02 4.61
CA TYR A 163 -7.64 -9.01 5.30
C TYR A 163 -6.97 -10.37 5.24
N ILE A 164 -7.11 -11.12 6.31
CA ILE A 164 -6.62 -12.48 6.39
C ILE A 164 -7.74 -13.43 6.83
N TYR A 165 -7.77 -14.58 6.21
CA TYR A 165 -8.62 -15.71 6.55
C TYR A 165 -7.78 -16.94 6.84
N GLN A 166 -8.21 -17.77 7.78
CA GLN A 166 -7.66 -19.11 8.02
C GLN A 166 -8.76 -20.07 8.49
N ASN A 167 -8.60 -21.37 8.29
CA ASN A 167 -9.59 -22.38 8.64
C ASN A 167 -9.03 -23.55 9.47
N GLN A 168 -8.06 -23.29 10.34
CA GLN A 168 -7.40 -24.33 11.14
C GLN A 168 -8.21 -24.87 12.32
N GLY A 169 -9.46 -24.49 12.48
CA GLY A 169 -10.28 -24.94 13.61
C GLY A 169 -9.98 -24.26 14.96
N GLY A 170 -8.91 -23.46 15.05
CA GLY A 170 -8.50 -22.70 16.23
C GLY A 170 -7.98 -21.31 15.85
N SER A 171 -7.80 -20.46 16.85
CA SER A 171 -7.22 -19.12 16.63
C SER A 171 -5.72 -19.22 16.38
N GLN A 172 -5.20 -18.42 15.45
CA GLN A 172 -3.80 -18.34 15.08
C GLN A 172 -3.27 -16.93 15.28
N SER A 173 -1.98 -16.79 15.59
CA SER A 173 -1.36 -15.48 15.76
C SER A 173 -0.56 -15.11 14.53
N LEU A 174 -0.71 -13.85 14.11
CA LEU A 174 0.20 -13.24 13.12
C LEU A 174 1.59 -13.10 13.71
N GLN A 175 2.60 -13.42 12.92
CA GLN A 175 4.00 -13.25 13.33
C GLN A 175 4.45 -11.83 13.02
N PRO A 176 4.87 -11.02 14.03
CA PRO A 176 5.17 -9.61 13.85
C PRO A 176 6.23 -9.33 12.78
N ASP A 177 7.33 -10.08 12.82
CA ASP A 177 8.51 -9.84 11.96
C ASP A 177 8.26 -10.07 10.47
N HIS A 178 7.15 -10.72 10.13
CA HIS A 178 6.83 -11.14 8.76
C HIS A 178 5.45 -10.67 8.30
N THR A 179 4.87 -9.71 9.01
CA THR A 179 3.57 -9.15 8.68
C THR A 179 3.70 -7.66 8.47
N ASN A 180 3.51 -7.22 7.23
CA ASN A 180 3.67 -5.81 6.86
C ASN A 180 2.70 -5.43 5.75
N PHE A 181 2.54 -4.12 5.60
CA PHE A 181 1.71 -3.47 4.59
C PHE A 181 2.48 -2.30 4.01
N THR A 182 2.46 -2.18 2.70
CA THR A 182 3.07 -1.06 1.97
C THR A 182 2.10 -0.59 0.89
N ALA A 183 1.90 0.70 0.79
CA ALA A 183 1.18 1.29 -0.33
C ALA A 183 1.78 2.65 -0.70
N TYR A 184 1.76 2.98 -1.99
CA TYR A 184 2.17 4.30 -2.48
C TYR A 184 1.48 4.62 -3.81
N ARG A 185 1.30 5.91 -4.05
CA ARG A 185 0.68 6.41 -5.26
C ARG A 185 1.58 6.19 -6.47
N LEU A 186 1.01 5.71 -7.56
CA LEU A 186 1.65 5.68 -8.87
C LEU A 186 1.47 7.04 -9.56
N LEU A 187 2.54 7.53 -10.13
CA LEU A 187 2.50 8.72 -11.00
C LEU A 187 2.09 8.25 -12.39
N THR A 188 0.91 8.63 -12.82
CA THR A 188 0.33 8.31 -14.14
C THR A 188 0.05 9.60 -14.91
#